data_2d8313c7f82cdabc413bc27edef0caf1
#
_entry.id   2d8313c7f82cdabc413bc27edef0caf1
#
_cell.length_a   1.000
_cell.length_b   1.000
_cell.length_c   1.000
_cell.angle_alpha   90.00
_cell.angle_beta   90.00
_cell.angle_gamma   90.00
#
_symmetry.space_group_name_H-M   'P 1'
#
loop_
_entity.id
_entity.type
_entity.pdbx_description
1 polymer ?
#
loop_
_entity_poly.entity_id
_entity_poly.type
_entity_poly.pdbx_seq_one_letter_code
_entity_poly.pdbx_strand_id
1 'polypeptide(L)'
;MSSAVTVLIPTALRPQVEGKESINLHGSSVKQILASLTGEYPELGKRLFKSDSELNRFINVYLNDEDIRFLDNLDTAVSSGDELSIVPAIAGG
;
A
#
# COMPACT_ATOMS: atom_id res chain seq x y z
N MET A 1 10.91 -16.42 3.82
CA MET A 1 9.93 -16.16 4.86
C MET A 1 9.31 -14.78 4.69
N SER A 2 8.04 -14.65 5.03
CA SER A 2 7.37 -13.36 4.89
C SER A 2 7.72 -12.44 6.07
N SER A 3 7.68 -11.16 5.82
CA SER A 3 7.97 -10.14 6.82
C SER A 3 6.67 -9.46 7.25
N ALA A 4 6.59 -9.12 8.54
CA ALA A 4 5.45 -8.39 9.09
C ALA A 4 5.63 -6.91 8.82
N VAL A 5 4.71 -6.33 8.06
CA VAL A 5 4.78 -4.94 7.64
C VAL A 5 3.50 -4.23 8.07
N THR A 6 3.63 -3.00 8.57
CA THR A 6 2.48 -2.18 8.92
C THR A 6 2.15 -1.27 7.75
N VAL A 7 0.90 -1.32 7.30
CA VAL A 7 0.43 -0.46 6.22
C VAL A 7 -0.40 0.65 6.82
N LEU A 8 -0.01 1.90 6.59
CA LEU A 8 -0.75 3.06 7.06
C LEU A 8 -1.77 3.48 6.02
N ILE A 9 -3.02 3.63 6.47
CA ILE A 9 -4.14 3.94 5.58
C ILE A 9 -4.50 5.41 5.75
N PRO A 10 -4.49 6.19 4.66
CA PRO A 10 -4.86 7.60 4.75
C PRO A 10 -6.34 7.77 5.07
N THR A 11 -6.69 8.89 5.70
CA THR A 11 -8.05 9.16 6.12
C THR A 11 -9.06 8.97 4.99
N ALA A 12 -8.72 9.41 3.79
CA ALA A 12 -9.61 9.34 2.65
C ALA A 12 -9.97 7.91 2.25
N LEU A 13 -9.12 6.95 2.56
CA LEU A 13 -9.32 5.55 2.18
C LEU A 13 -9.79 4.66 3.33
N ARG A 14 -9.85 5.19 4.54
CA ARG A 14 -10.26 4.40 5.71
C ARG A 14 -11.65 3.78 5.61
N PRO A 15 -12.63 4.42 4.96
CA PRO A 15 -13.93 3.77 4.82
C PRO A 15 -13.87 2.44 4.08
N GLN A 16 -12.89 2.24 3.22
CA GLN A 16 -12.72 0.98 2.49
C GLN A 16 -12.08 -0.12 3.34
N VAL A 17 -11.58 0.23 4.53
CA VAL A 17 -10.93 -0.74 5.42
C VAL A 17 -11.53 -0.66 6.83
N GLU A 18 -12.84 -0.45 6.91
CA GLU A 18 -13.57 -0.42 8.17
C GLU A 18 -13.07 0.64 9.15
N GLY A 19 -12.54 1.73 8.62
CA GLY A 19 -12.06 2.83 9.43
C GLY A 19 -10.70 2.64 10.07
N LYS A 20 -9.99 1.59 9.73
CA LYS A 20 -8.69 1.30 10.35
C LYS A 20 -7.62 2.28 9.89
N GLU A 21 -6.78 2.69 10.82
CA GLU A 21 -5.67 3.60 10.52
C GLU A 21 -4.46 2.85 10.00
N SER A 22 -4.30 1.60 10.44
CA SER A 22 -3.17 0.77 10.02
C SER A 22 -3.59 -0.68 9.99
N ILE A 23 -2.92 -1.47 9.16
CA ILE A 23 -3.19 -2.89 9.02
C ILE A 23 -1.85 -3.60 8.95
N ASN A 24 -1.70 -4.66 9.74
CA ASN A 24 -0.48 -5.47 9.71
C ASN A 24 -0.66 -6.61 8.72
N LEU A 25 0.29 -6.73 7.81
CA LEU A 25 0.25 -7.74 6.77
C LEU A 25 1.61 -8.40 6.64
N HIS A 26 1.65 -9.53 5.96
CA HIS A 26 2.87 -10.28 5.75
C HIS A 26 3.16 -10.44 4.27
N GLY A 27 4.41 -10.33 3.91
CA GLY A 27 4.85 -10.50 2.53
C GLY A 27 6.34 -10.23 2.43
N SER A 28 6.92 -10.49 1.25
CA SER A 28 8.34 -10.27 1.02
C SER A 28 8.61 -9.08 0.09
N SER A 29 7.57 -8.52 -0.50
CA SER A 29 7.70 -7.35 -1.36
C SER A 29 6.51 -6.44 -1.19
N VAL A 30 6.65 -5.19 -1.64
CA VAL A 30 5.55 -4.23 -1.61
C VAL A 30 4.34 -4.79 -2.34
N LYS A 31 4.57 -5.42 -3.49
CA LYS A 31 3.49 -6.02 -4.28
C LYS A 31 2.72 -7.07 -3.47
N GLN A 32 3.42 -7.94 -2.76
CA GLN A 32 2.77 -8.98 -1.96
C GLN A 32 1.97 -8.38 -0.80
N ILE A 33 2.51 -7.35 -0.16
CA ILE A 33 1.80 -6.68 0.93
C ILE A 33 0.51 -6.05 0.39
N LEU A 34 0.60 -5.34 -0.72
CA LEU A 34 -0.58 -4.69 -1.30
C LEU A 34 -1.58 -5.71 -1.82
N ALA A 35 -1.11 -6.84 -2.36
CA ALA A 35 -2.00 -7.90 -2.83
C ALA A 35 -2.78 -8.50 -1.67
N SER A 36 -2.13 -8.71 -0.52
CA SER A 36 -2.81 -9.20 0.68
C SER A 36 -3.84 -8.18 1.17
N LEU A 37 -3.48 -6.91 1.14
CA LEU A 37 -4.38 -5.85 1.57
C LEU A 37 -5.63 -5.79 0.70
N THR A 38 -5.45 -5.80 -0.61
CA THR A 38 -6.57 -5.68 -1.54
C THR A 38 -7.38 -6.98 -1.63
N GLY A 39 -6.78 -8.10 -1.26
CA GLY A 39 -7.49 -9.37 -1.15
C GLY A 39 -8.48 -9.34 0.00
N GLU A 40 -8.12 -8.69 1.11
CA GLU A 40 -9.02 -8.54 2.26
C GLU A 40 -10.04 -7.42 2.03
N TYR A 41 -9.63 -6.37 1.34
CA TYR A 41 -10.47 -5.19 1.11
C TYR A 41 -10.53 -4.87 -0.38
N PRO A 42 -11.39 -5.60 -1.13
CA PRO A 42 -11.45 -5.42 -2.59
C PRO A 42 -11.80 -4.00 -3.04
N GLU A 43 -12.61 -3.29 -2.24
CA GLU A 43 -12.96 -1.92 -2.59
C GLU A 43 -11.75 -1.00 -2.55
N LEU A 44 -10.84 -1.26 -1.61
CA LEU A 44 -9.59 -0.51 -1.56
C LEU A 44 -8.75 -0.81 -2.80
N GLY A 45 -8.75 -2.07 -3.24
CA GLY A 45 -8.02 -2.46 -4.43
C GLY A 45 -8.43 -1.68 -5.67
N LYS A 46 -9.72 -1.41 -5.80
CA LYS A 46 -10.24 -0.64 -6.93
C LYS A 46 -9.72 0.79 -6.94
N ARG A 47 -9.38 1.31 -5.78
CA ARG A 47 -8.86 2.67 -5.66
C ARG A 47 -7.35 2.74 -5.77
N LEU A 48 -6.66 1.68 -5.38
CA LEU A 48 -5.20 1.64 -5.42
C LEU A 48 -4.64 1.26 -6.78
N PHE A 49 -5.30 0.34 -7.47
CA PHE A 49 -4.78 -0.22 -8.70
C PHE A 49 -5.59 0.20 -9.91
N LYS A 50 -4.86 0.60 -10.94
CA LYS A 50 -5.43 0.87 -12.25
C LYS A 50 -5.66 -0.46 -12.98
N SER A 51 -4.76 -1.41 -12.77
CA SER A 51 -4.84 -2.75 -13.33
C SER A 51 -4.18 -3.71 -12.34
N ASP A 52 -4.19 -5.01 -12.66
CA ASP A 52 -3.68 -6.04 -11.76
C ASP A 52 -2.25 -5.81 -11.29
N SER A 53 -1.44 -5.14 -12.08
CA SER A 53 -0.04 -4.95 -11.75
C SER A 53 0.42 -3.50 -11.81
N GLU A 54 -0.52 -2.56 -11.86
CA GLU A 54 -0.17 -1.16 -11.99
C GLU A 54 -0.97 -0.30 -11.00
N LEU A 55 -0.26 0.46 -10.17
CA LEU A 55 -0.89 1.38 -9.25
C LEU A 55 -1.53 2.54 -9.99
N ASN A 56 -2.64 3.04 -9.42
CA ASN A 56 -3.26 4.26 -9.90
C ASN A 56 -2.24 5.38 -9.78
N ARG A 57 -2.13 6.20 -10.81
CA ARG A 57 -1.11 7.26 -10.84
C ARG A 57 -1.33 8.34 -9.78
N PHE A 58 -2.51 8.39 -9.19
CA PHE A 58 -2.79 9.34 -8.11
C PHE A 58 -2.51 8.74 -6.74
N ILE A 59 -1.94 7.54 -6.68
CA ILE A 59 -1.58 6.89 -5.44
C ILE A 59 -0.06 6.82 -5.35
N ASN A 60 0.48 7.34 -4.25
CA ASN A 60 1.90 7.20 -3.94
C ASN A 60 2.05 6.21 -2.80
N VAL A 61 3.08 5.40 -2.84
CA VAL A 61 3.39 4.44 -1.78
C VAL A 61 4.81 4.73 -1.30
N TYR A 62 4.95 4.85 0.02
CA TYR A 62 6.24 5.11 0.65
C TYR A 62 6.62 3.94 1.54
N LEU A 63 7.84 3.49 1.40
CA LEU A 63 8.40 2.47 2.29
C LEU A 63 9.36 3.19 3.24
N ASN A 64 8.99 3.26 4.53
CA ASN A 64 9.78 3.97 5.54
C ASN A 64 10.14 5.39 5.08
N ASP A 65 9.12 6.12 4.61
CA ASP A 65 9.25 7.51 4.16
C ASP A 65 9.98 7.69 2.82
N GLU A 66 10.23 6.60 2.11
CA GLU A 66 10.87 6.68 0.80
C GLU A 66 9.90 6.22 -0.28
N ASP A 67 9.68 7.06 -1.29
CA ASP A 67 8.78 6.73 -2.40
C ASP A 67 9.32 5.51 -3.14
N ILE A 68 8.49 4.49 -3.32
CA ILE A 68 8.95 3.25 -3.95
C ILE A 68 9.36 3.43 -5.40
N ARG A 69 8.97 4.54 -6.04
CA ARG A 69 9.40 4.83 -7.41
C ARG A 69 10.90 5.11 -7.49
N PHE A 70 11.50 5.49 -6.36
CA PHE A 70 12.95 5.67 -6.27
C PHE A 70 13.65 4.39 -5.81
N LEU A 71 12.88 3.34 -5.59
CA LEU A 71 13.38 2.01 -5.26
C LEU A 71 13.05 1.10 -6.43
N ASP A 72 12.54 -0.09 -6.15
CA ASP A 72 12.18 -1.05 -7.20
C ASP A 72 10.67 -1.10 -7.46
N ASN A 73 9.96 -0.01 -7.18
CA ASN A 73 8.52 0.06 -7.33
C ASN A 73 7.84 -1.07 -6.56
N LEU A 74 6.92 -1.79 -7.19
CA LEU A 74 6.20 -2.88 -6.53
C LEU A 74 7.08 -4.08 -6.20
N ASP A 75 8.23 -4.18 -6.84
CA ASP A 75 9.17 -5.28 -6.59
C ASP A 75 10.11 -4.99 -5.41
N THR A 76 9.97 -3.82 -4.78
CA THR A 76 10.80 -3.46 -3.63
C THR A 76 10.63 -4.48 -2.51
N ALA A 77 11.75 -5.00 -2.02
CA ALA A 77 11.74 -5.95 -0.91
C ALA A 77 11.37 -5.24 0.39
N VAL A 78 10.66 -5.94 1.26
CA VAL A 78 10.30 -5.42 2.57
C VAL A 78 10.89 -6.31 3.66
N SER A 79 11.06 -5.74 4.84
CA SER A 79 11.62 -6.44 6.00
C SER A 79 10.69 -6.29 7.19
N SER A 80 10.82 -7.19 8.15
CA SER A 80 10.01 -7.12 9.37
C SER A 80 10.20 -5.78 10.05
N GLY A 81 9.08 -5.17 10.43
CA GLY A 81 9.10 -3.87 11.08
C GLY A 81 8.99 -2.70 10.11
N ASP A 82 9.03 -2.97 8.82
CA ASP A 82 8.89 -1.90 7.83
C ASP A 82 7.47 -1.34 7.86
N GLU A 83 7.34 -0.12 7.36
CA GLU A 83 6.07 0.60 7.34
C GLU A 83 5.80 1.09 5.93
N LEU A 84 4.64 0.73 5.39
CA LEU A 84 4.20 1.22 4.09
C LEU A 84 3.15 2.29 4.31
N SER A 85 3.32 3.44 3.70
CA SER A 85 2.35 4.52 3.76
C SER A 85 1.70 4.69 2.40
N ILE A 86 0.38 4.70 2.38
CA ILE A 86 -0.39 4.94 1.16
C ILE A 86 -0.79 6.40 1.18
N VAL A 87 -0.35 7.16 0.19
CA VAL A 87 -0.61 8.60 0.14
C VAL A 87 -1.29 8.94 -1.18
N PRO A 88 -2.58 9.27 -1.15
CA PRO A 88 -3.25 9.70 -2.38
C PRO A 88 -2.77 11.10 -2.77
N ALA A 89 -2.36 11.24 -4.01
CA ALA A 89 -2.01 12.54 -4.55
C ALA A 89 -3.28 13.12 -5.16
N ILE A 90 -4.06 13.80 -4.34
CA ILE A 90 -5.34 14.35 -4.80
C ILE A 90 -5.09 15.61 -5.57
N ALA A 91 -5.22 15.51 -6.87
CA ALA A 91 -5.07 16.65 -7.74
C ALA A 91 -6.21 17.63 -7.49
N GLY A 92 -5.86 18.87 -7.33
CA GLY A 92 -6.87 19.90 -7.18
C GLY A 92 -7.49 19.95 -5.77
N GLY A 93 -6.87 19.31 -4.84
CA GLY A 93 -7.31 19.46 -3.45
C GLY A 93 -7.59 18.21 -2.81
#